data_52adacbb5034c9d2d996543048cc34c7
#
_entry.id   52adacbb5034c9d2d996543048cc34c7
#
_cell.length_a   1.000
_cell.length_b   1.000
_cell.length_c   1.000
_cell.angle_alpha   90.00
_cell.angle_beta   90.00
_cell.angle_gamma   90.00
#
_symmetry.space_group_name_H-M   'P 1'
#
loop_
_entity.id
_entity.type
_entity.pdbx_description
1 polymer ?
#
loop_
_entity_poly.entity_id
_entity_poly.type
_entity_poly.pdbx_seq_one_letter_code
_entity_poly.pdbx_strand_id
1 'polypeptide(L)'
;MKTLWAVACAAIASILFIASSGAQPQAAPDYLLGPEDVLRISVWENKELTLDVVIRPDGKISIPLIQDVQAEGLTAAELASAIHLRIQSFIKDPQVSVIVTQVNAPKVFIIGNVTKPGPYPLRSETSILQALSLAGGFTQFASLRNIKLVRGTGAKQVVRKVNYYNLIEDGGEGNYILKPGDTIVVP
;
A
#
# COMPACT_ATOMS: atom_id res chain seq x y z
N MET A 1 13.94 -68.46 -33.44
CA MET A 1 13.13 -67.29 -33.80
C MET A 1 12.09 -67.00 -32.73
N LYS A 2 12.48 -66.67 -31.51
CA LYS A 2 11.54 -66.34 -30.40
C LYS A 2 12.24 -65.48 -29.32
N THR A 3 12.99 -64.43 -29.64
CA THR A 3 13.66 -63.58 -28.64
C THR A 3 13.86 -62.12 -29.07
N LEU A 4 13.02 -61.54 -29.91
CA LEU A 4 13.21 -60.19 -30.45
C LEU A 4 12.03 -59.23 -30.22
N TRP A 5 11.06 -59.58 -29.35
CA TRP A 5 9.86 -58.75 -29.11
C TRP A 5 9.71 -58.21 -27.65
N ALA A 6 10.70 -58.43 -26.82
CA ALA A 6 10.63 -58.02 -25.39
C ALA A 6 11.37 -56.71 -25.03
N VAL A 7 12.01 -56.01 -26.00
CA VAL A 7 12.84 -54.82 -25.71
C VAL A 7 12.18 -53.51 -26.15
N ALA A 8 11.05 -53.53 -26.85
CA ALA A 8 10.42 -52.34 -27.42
C ALA A 8 9.37 -51.65 -26.51
N CYS A 9 8.99 -52.21 -25.36
CA CYS A 9 7.96 -51.61 -24.48
C CYS A 9 8.49 -50.87 -23.26
N ALA A 10 9.79 -50.77 -23.03
CA ALA A 10 10.37 -50.13 -21.84
C ALA A 10 10.82 -48.65 -22.03
N ALA A 11 10.62 -48.08 -23.22
CA ALA A 11 11.16 -46.74 -23.55
C ALA A 11 10.14 -45.59 -23.64
N ILE A 12 8.85 -45.78 -23.28
CA ILE A 12 7.80 -44.76 -23.47
C ILE A 12 7.17 -44.28 -22.12
N ALA A 13 7.70 -44.68 -20.98
CA ALA A 13 7.13 -44.28 -19.66
C ALA A 13 7.89 -43.15 -18.95
N SER A 14 8.75 -42.40 -19.62
CA SER A 14 9.61 -41.41 -18.95
C SER A 14 9.46 -39.97 -19.48
N ILE A 15 8.31 -39.55 -19.92
CA ILE A 15 8.10 -38.10 -20.20
C ILE A 15 6.66 -37.76 -19.88
N LEU A 16 6.41 -37.21 -18.70
CA LEU A 16 5.34 -36.24 -18.37
C LEU A 16 5.31 -35.98 -16.86
N PHE A 17 6.45 -35.58 -16.29
CA PHE A 17 6.44 -34.83 -15.04
C PHE A 17 6.48 -33.36 -15.42
N ILE A 18 5.36 -32.81 -15.90
CA ILE A 18 5.17 -31.37 -16.00
C ILE A 18 5.08 -30.89 -14.57
N ALA A 19 6.20 -30.34 -14.05
CA ALA A 19 6.20 -29.56 -12.84
C ALA A 19 5.28 -28.36 -13.07
N SER A 20 4.04 -28.47 -12.62
CA SER A 20 3.18 -27.33 -12.44
C SER A 20 3.81 -26.49 -11.33
N SER A 21 4.66 -25.54 -11.73
CA SER A 21 5.06 -24.43 -10.88
C SER A 21 3.80 -23.66 -10.54
N GLY A 22 3.16 -24.06 -9.44
CA GLY A 22 2.09 -23.29 -8.84
C GLY A 22 2.67 -21.92 -8.51
N ALA A 23 2.31 -20.89 -9.29
CA ALA A 23 2.53 -19.52 -8.91
C ALA A 23 1.81 -19.33 -7.58
N GLN A 24 2.55 -19.31 -6.48
CA GLN A 24 2.00 -18.90 -5.19
C GLN A 24 1.50 -17.48 -5.38
N PRO A 25 0.25 -17.17 -5.01
CA PRO A 25 -0.24 -15.81 -5.01
C PRO A 25 0.72 -15.00 -4.13
N GLN A 26 1.44 -14.07 -4.73
CA GLN A 26 2.32 -13.15 -4.02
C GLN A 26 1.42 -12.32 -3.12
N ALA A 27 1.49 -12.54 -1.81
CA ALA A 27 0.73 -11.77 -0.85
C ALA A 27 1.03 -10.28 -1.08
N ALA A 28 -0.02 -9.48 -1.18
CA ALA A 28 0.16 -8.03 -1.25
C ALA A 28 0.98 -7.58 -0.04
N PRO A 29 1.89 -6.61 -0.20
CA PRO A 29 2.68 -6.11 0.93
C PRO A 29 1.73 -5.61 2.03
N ASP A 30 2.05 -5.97 3.28
CA ASP A 30 1.27 -5.54 4.44
C ASP A 30 1.20 -4.02 4.53
N TYR A 31 0.03 -3.51 4.90
CA TYR A 31 -0.16 -2.08 5.09
C TYR A 31 0.65 -1.60 6.30
N LEU A 32 1.51 -0.62 6.09
CA LEU A 32 2.25 0.05 7.16
C LEU A 32 1.46 1.28 7.64
N LEU A 33 1.24 1.34 8.92
CA LEU A 33 0.54 2.43 9.60
C LEU A 33 1.29 3.75 9.44
N GLY A 34 0.55 4.83 9.29
CA GLY A 34 1.13 6.17 9.15
C GLY A 34 0.31 7.25 9.86
N PRO A 35 0.85 8.48 9.94
CA PRO A 35 0.18 9.61 10.56
C PRO A 35 -1.22 9.85 9.99
N GLU A 36 -2.16 10.29 10.83
CA GLU A 36 -3.58 10.52 10.55
C GLU A 36 -4.44 9.25 10.35
N ASP A 37 -3.86 8.04 10.34
CA ASP A 37 -4.67 6.82 10.35
C ASP A 37 -5.46 6.72 11.65
N VAL A 38 -6.68 6.20 11.54
CA VAL A 38 -7.54 5.96 12.69
C VAL A 38 -7.56 4.46 12.99
N LEU A 39 -7.20 4.12 14.22
CA LEU A 39 -7.13 2.76 14.69
C LEU A 39 -8.17 2.53 15.77
N ARG A 40 -8.80 1.38 15.76
CA ARG A 40 -9.51 0.83 16.92
C ARG A 40 -8.63 -0.17 17.62
N ILE A 41 -8.28 0.13 18.85
CA ILE A 41 -7.59 -0.79 19.75
C ILE A 41 -8.66 -1.47 20.59
N SER A 42 -8.64 -2.80 20.66
CA SER A 42 -9.54 -3.58 21.48
C SER A 42 -8.73 -4.49 22.41
N VAL A 43 -8.97 -4.37 23.70
CA VAL A 43 -8.40 -5.26 24.71
C VAL A 43 -9.54 -6.09 25.29
N TRP A 44 -9.46 -7.41 25.11
CA TRP A 44 -10.51 -8.33 25.54
C TRP A 44 -10.81 -8.18 27.04
N GLU A 45 -12.09 -8.16 27.39
CA GLU A 45 -12.61 -7.98 28.76
C GLU A 45 -12.26 -6.62 29.41
N ASN A 46 -11.61 -5.68 28.69
CA ASN A 46 -11.22 -4.37 29.21
C ASN A 46 -11.79 -3.23 28.34
N LYS A 47 -13.02 -2.82 28.64
CA LYS A 47 -13.71 -1.76 27.88
C LYS A 47 -13.01 -0.40 27.97
N GLU A 48 -12.35 -0.09 29.08
CA GLU A 48 -11.64 1.17 29.32
C GLU A 48 -10.39 1.32 28.43
N LEU A 49 -9.85 0.19 27.96
CA LEU A 49 -8.71 0.13 27.04
C LEU A 49 -9.14 -0.15 25.57
N THR A 50 -10.47 -0.25 25.34
CA THR A 50 -11.01 -0.39 24.00
C THR A 50 -11.43 0.99 23.50
N LEU A 51 -10.63 1.57 22.62
CA LEU A 51 -10.78 2.97 22.17
C LEU A 51 -10.34 3.17 20.73
N ASP A 52 -10.87 4.22 20.11
CA ASP A 52 -10.40 4.70 18.82
C ASP A 52 -9.29 5.74 19.04
N VAL A 53 -8.18 5.58 18.35
CA VAL A 53 -7.02 6.47 18.41
C VAL A 53 -6.59 6.91 17.02
N VAL A 54 -6.09 8.12 16.91
CA VAL A 54 -5.47 8.64 15.69
C VAL A 54 -3.96 8.61 15.86
N ILE A 55 -3.24 8.16 14.83
CA ILE A 55 -1.79 8.25 14.81
C ILE A 55 -1.41 9.72 14.65
N ARG A 56 -0.68 10.23 15.63
CA ARG A 56 -0.22 11.61 15.65
C ARG A 56 0.85 11.88 14.58
N PRO A 57 1.13 13.18 14.25
CA PRO A 57 2.19 13.54 13.31
C PRO A 57 3.59 13.06 13.71
N ASP A 58 3.83 12.75 14.99
CA ASP A 58 5.08 12.16 15.50
C ASP A 58 5.12 10.61 15.34
N GLY A 59 4.13 10.03 14.67
CA GLY A 59 4.03 8.59 14.41
C GLY A 59 3.60 7.75 15.61
N LYS A 60 3.16 8.36 16.71
CA LYS A 60 2.77 7.67 17.94
C LYS A 60 1.28 7.70 18.19
N ILE A 61 0.83 6.76 18.99
CA ILE A 61 -0.52 6.73 19.59
C ILE A 61 -0.38 6.81 21.10
N SER A 62 -1.39 7.39 21.77
CA SER A 62 -1.45 7.46 23.24
C SER A 62 -2.56 6.56 23.74
N ILE A 63 -2.22 5.64 24.65
CA ILE A 63 -3.14 4.66 25.24
C ILE A 63 -3.09 4.81 26.77
N PRO A 64 -4.23 4.77 27.47
CA PRO A 64 -4.24 4.74 28.93
C PRO A 64 -3.32 3.65 29.48
N LEU A 65 -2.75 3.86 30.64
CA LEU A 65 -1.79 3.02 31.38
C LEU A 65 -0.40 2.91 30.74
N ILE A 66 -0.28 2.76 29.41
CA ILE A 66 1.02 2.49 28.75
C ILE A 66 1.57 3.70 27.99
N GLN A 67 0.82 4.83 28.02
CA GLN A 67 1.21 6.10 27.41
C GLN A 67 1.49 5.99 25.89
N ASP A 68 2.57 6.60 25.42
CA ASP A 68 2.93 6.70 24.01
C ASP A 68 3.56 5.41 23.47
N VAL A 69 3.00 4.91 22.38
CA VAL A 69 3.48 3.74 21.64
C VAL A 69 3.77 4.14 20.20
N GLN A 70 4.92 3.75 19.67
CA GLN A 70 5.25 3.95 18.25
C GLN A 70 4.30 3.10 17.40
N ALA A 71 3.64 3.72 16.41
CA ALA A 71 2.71 3.06 15.49
C ALA A 71 3.14 3.19 14.03
N GLU A 72 3.69 4.36 13.63
CA GLU A 72 4.15 4.59 12.27
C GLU A 72 5.23 3.60 11.86
N GLY A 73 5.07 3.05 10.65
CA GLY A 73 5.98 2.08 10.05
C GLY A 73 5.78 0.63 10.52
N LEU A 74 4.86 0.39 11.45
CA LEU A 74 4.45 -0.96 11.88
C LEU A 74 3.21 -1.41 11.12
N THR A 75 3.03 -2.72 11.02
CA THR A 75 1.74 -3.32 10.67
C THR A 75 0.79 -3.30 11.87
N ALA A 76 -0.51 -3.50 11.64
CA ALA A 76 -1.48 -3.60 12.73
C ALA A 76 -1.16 -4.76 13.70
N ALA A 77 -0.63 -5.87 13.19
CA ALA A 77 -0.24 -7.03 13.99
C ALA A 77 0.99 -6.75 14.86
N GLU A 78 2.00 -6.08 14.31
CA GLU A 78 3.20 -5.67 15.06
C GLU A 78 2.85 -4.66 16.16
N LEU A 79 1.96 -3.69 15.85
CA LEU A 79 1.48 -2.74 16.84
C LEU A 79 0.69 -3.45 17.96
N ALA A 80 -0.18 -4.41 17.61
CA ALA A 80 -0.91 -5.20 18.62
C ALA A 80 0.06 -5.94 19.55
N SER A 81 1.13 -6.52 19.00
CA SER A 81 2.19 -7.19 19.77
C SER A 81 2.95 -6.21 20.68
N ALA A 82 3.28 -5.03 20.18
CA ALA A 82 3.95 -4.00 20.96
C ALA A 82 3.10 -3.49 22.14
N ILE A 83 1.79 -3.33 21.90
CA ILE A 83 0.82 -2.96 22.94
C ILE A 83 0.68 -4.11 23.97
N HIS A 84 0.53 -5.35 23.52
CA HIS A 84 0.44 -6.52 24.37
C HIS A 84 1.62 -6.60 25.38
N LEU A 85 2.85 -6.46 24.87
CA LEU A 85 4.06 -6.50 25.70
C LEU A 85 4.09 -5.41 26.80
N ARG A 86 3.50 -4.24 26.54
CA ARG A 86 3.44 -3.15 27.52
C ARG A 86 2.30 -3.31 28.52
N ILE A 87 1.14 -3.79 28.07
CA ILE A 87 -0.04 -3.94 28.90
C ILE A 87 0.10 -5.16 29.87
N GLN A 88 0.86 -6.19 29.51
CA GLN A 88 1.03 -7.40 30.34
C GLN A 88 1.59 -7.11 31.75
N SER A 89 2.25 -5.94 31.95
CA SER A 89 2.68 -5.52 33.29
C SER A 89 1.53 -5.03 34.19
N PHE A 90 0.37 -4.72 33.59
CA PHE A 90 -0.83 -4.24 34.30
C PHE A 90 -1.97 -5.24 34.29
N ILE A 91 -2.06 -6.07 33.25
CA ILE A 91 -3.16 -7.02 33.02
C ILE A 91 -2.55 -8.39 32.68
N LYS A 92 -3.05 -9.43 33.37
CA LYS A 92 -2.61 -10.81 33.11
C LYS A 92 -3.19 -11.29 31.77
N ASP A 93 -2.35 -11.84 30.89
CA ASP A 93 -2.69 -12.45 29.61
C ASP A 93 -3.61 -11.57 28.70
N PRO A 94 -3.25 -10.30 28.43
CA PRO A 94 -4.12 -9.39 27.68
C PRO A 94 -4.23 -9.84 26.22
N GLN A 95 -5.46 -9.96 25.70
CA GLN A 95 -5.69 -10.19 24.27
C GLN A 95 -5.92 -8.85 23.60
N VAL A 96 -4.95 -8.42 22.79
CA VAL A 96 -4.96 -7.12 22.11
C VAL A 96 -5.21 -7.31 20.63
N SER A 97 -6.14 -6.55 20.08
CA SER A 97 -6.42 -6.45 18.64
C SER A 97 -6.34 -5.00 18.18
N VAL A 98 -5.71 -4.78 17.04
CA VAL A 98 -5.63 -3.47 16.38
C VAL A 98 -6.29 -3.55 15.02
N ILE A 99 -7.28 -2.71 14.78
CA ILE A 99 -8.05 -2.65 13.54
C ILE A 99 -7.89 -1.25 12.95
N VAL A 100 -7.46 -1.16 11.70
CA VAL A 100 -7.43 0.12 10.96
C VAL A 100 -8.85 0.44 10.51
N THR A 101 -9.45 1.47 11.08
CA THR A 101 -10.82 1.91 10.74
C THR A 101 -10.84 2.93 9.63
N GLN A 102 -9.79 3.76 9.52
CA GLN A 102 -9.63 4.72 8.43
C GLN A 102 -8.17 4.79 8.01
N VAL A 103 -7.95 4.63 6.71
CA VAL A 103 -6.64 4.74 6.05
C VAL A 103 -6.52 6.15 5.49
N ASN A 104 -5.74 7.01 6.15
CA ASN A 104 -5.58 8.43 5.79
C ASN A 104 -4.12 8.80 5.49
N ALA A 105 -3.16 7.99 5.95
CA ALA A 105 -1.74 8.29 5.83
C ALA A 105 -1.22 8.30 4.38
N PRO A 106 -1.51 7.32 3.51
CA PRO A 106 -0.98 7.33 2.16
C PRO A 106 -1.73 8.37 1.31
N LYS A 107 -1.08 9.49 1.01
CA LYS A 107 -1.63 10.58 0.18
C LYS A 107 -0.72 10.90 -0.99
N VAL A 108 -1.31 11.37 -2.07
CA VAL A 108 -0.62 12.07 -3.16
C VAL A 108 -1.17 13.48 -3.27
N PHE A 109 -0.39 14.37 -3.84
CA PHE A 109 -0.75 15.76 -4.03
C PHE A 109 -0.92 16.06 -5.52
N ILE A 110 -1.98 16.76 -5.90
CA ILE A 110 -2.23 17.20 -7.27
C ILE A 110 -2.34 18.71 -7.25
N ILE A 111 -1.49 19.38 -8.01
CA ILE A 111 -1.41 20.84 -8.06
C ILE A 111 -1.37 21.35 -9.50
N GLY A 112 -1.76 22.60 -9.70
CA GLY A 112 -1.76 23.28 -10.99
C GLY A 112 -3.12 23.24 -11.68
N ASN A 113 -3.13 23.14 -13.01
CA ASN A 113 -4.30 23.31 -13.88
C ASN A 113 -5.20 22.06 -13.92
N VAL A 114 -5.68 21.61 -12.76
CA VAL A 114 -6.72 20.58 -12.60
C VAL A 114 -7.98 21.21 -12.00
N THR A 115 -9.12 20.56 -12.17
CA THR A 115 -10.41 21.09 -11.68
C THR A 115 -10.44 21.19 -10.15
N LYS A 116 -9.86 20.22 -9.44
CA LYS A 116 -9.81 20.18 -7.98
C LYS A 116 -8.39 19.86 -7.53
N PRO A 117 -7.51 20.85 -7.37
CA PRO A 117 -6.17 20.63 -6.78
C PRO A 117 -6.29 20.33 -5.29
N GLY A 118 -5.39 19.47 -4.77
CA GLY A 118 -5.38 19.12 -3.34
C GLY A 118 -4.71 17.77 -3.05
N PRO A 119 -4.76 17.33 -1.78
CA PRO A 119 -4.33 16.00 -1.37
C PRO A 119 -5.41 14.95 -1.69
N TYR A 120 -4.98 13.78 -2.16
CA TYR A 120 -5.83 12.64 -2.48
C TYR A 120 -5.33 11.39 -1.76
N PRO A 121 -6.19 10.69 -1.00
CA PRO A 121 -5.78 9.46 -0.31
C PRO A 121 -5.55 8.33 -1.32
N LEU A 122 -4.48 7.57 -1.12
CA LEU A 122 -4.20 6.33 -1.86
C LEU A 122 -4.76 5.14 -1.09
N ARG A 123 -5.93 4.66 -1.48
CA ARG A 123 -6.58 3.49 -0.83
C ARG A 123 -6.20 2.16 -1.48
N SER A 124 -5.65 2.21 -2.69
CA SER A 124 -5.22 1.07 -3.49
C SER A 124 -4.13 1.51 -4.45
N GLU A 125 -3.59 0.57 -5.23
CA GLU A 125 -2.73 0.93 -6.34
C GLU A 125 -3.47 1.88 -7.29
N THR A 126 -2.99 3.11 -7.33
CA THR A 126 -3.60 4.20 -8.12
C THR A 126 -2.58 4.70 -9.13
N SER A 127 -2.95 4.75 -10.39
CA SER A 127 -2.11 5.31 -11.45
C SER A 127 -2.27 6.83 -11.56
N ILE A 128 -1.35 7.48 -12.28
CA ILE A 128 -1.44 8.92 -12.57
C ILE A 128 -2.78 9.27 -13.23
N LEU A 129 -3.21 8.48 -14.20
CA LEU A 129 -4.46 8.74 -14.93
C LEU A 129 -5.69 8.66 -14.00
N GLN A 130 -5.71 7.67 -13.11
CA GLN A 130 -6.77 7.55 -12.10
C GLN A 130 -6.77 8.73 -11.12
N ALA A 131 -5.60 9.15 -10.65
CA ALA A 131 -5.49 10.29 -9.74
C ALA A 131 -5.95 11.61 -10.40
N LEU A 132 -5.59 11.84 -11.66
CA LEU A 132 -6.07 12.99 -12.43
C LEU A 132 -7.59 12.94 -12.63
N SER A 133 -8.17 11.76 -12.80
CA SER A 133 -9.62 11.59 -12.88
C SER A 133 -10.31 11.94 -11.56
N LEU A 134 -9.72 11.54 -10.42
CA LEU A 134 -10.21 11.93 -9.08
C LEU A 134 -10.17 13.44 -8.87
N ALA A 135 -9.16 14.13 -9.44
CA ALA A 135 -9.04 15.58 -9.43
C ALA A 135 -10.05 16.30 -10.36
N GLY A 136 -10.94 15.55 -11.02
CA GLY A 136 -11.96 16.09 -11.91
C GLY A 136 -11.42 16.46 -13.30
N GLY A 137 -10.25 15.95 -13.68
CA GLY A 137 -9.59 16.23 -14.96
C GLY A 137 -8.91 17.60 -15.00
N PHE A 138 -8.67 18.08 -16.21
CA PHE A 138 -7.88 19.26 -16.49
C PHE A 138 -8.74 20.51 -16.70
N THR A 139 -8.18 21.67 -16.42
CA THR A 139 -8.75 22.94 -16.87
C THR A 139 -8.37 23.23 -18.33
N GLN A 140 -9.01 24.24 -18.94
CA GLN A 140 -8.70 24.68 -20.31
C GLN A 140 -7.27 25.24 -20.49
N PHE A 141 -6.60 25.55 -19.40
CA PHE A 141 -5.24 26.11 -19.41
C PHE A 141 -4.15 25.06 -19.19
N ALA A 142 -4.52 23.80 -19.01
CA ALA A 142 -3.58 22.74 -18.67
C ALA A 142 -2.64 22.39 -19.83
N SER A 143 -1.34 22.30 -19.54
CA SER A 143 -0.34 21.82 -20.49
C SER A 143 -0.20 20.30 -20.42
N LEU A 144 -1.05 19.58 -21.17
CA LEU A 144 -1.19 18.12 -21.11
C LEU A 144 0.10 17.34 -21.50
N ARG A 145 1.01 17.98 -22.25
CA ARG A 145 2.29 17.35 -22.66
C ARG A 145 3.41 17.53 -21.66
N ASN A 146 3.21 18.35 -20.62
CA ASN A 146 4.26 18.77 -19.71
C ASN A 146 3.93 18.47 -18.23
N ILE A 147 3.04 17.52 -17.99
CA ILE A 147 2.72 17.05 -16.63
C ILE A 147 3.98 16.49 -16.00
N LYS A 148 4.17 16.71 -14.71
CA LYS A 148 5.34 16.22 -13.95
C LYS A 148 4.88 15.38 -12.79
N LEU A 149 5.47 14.20 -12.64
CA LEU A 149 5.42 13.41 -11.42
C LEU A 149 6.68 13.69 -10.62
N VAL A 150 6.51 14.24 -9.44
CA VAL A 150 7.59 14.55 -8.50
C VAL A 150 7.53 13.53 -7.37
N ARG A 151 8.59 12.76 -7.18
CA ARG A 151 8.70 11.72 -6.16
C ARG A 151 9.89 11.98 -5.26
N GLY A 152 9.69 11.86 -3.94
CA GLY A 152 10.74 12.13 -2.94
C GLY A 152 10.88 13.60 -2.61
N THR A 153 11.79 13.91 -1.68
CA THR A 153 12.02 15.25 -1.14
C THR A 153 13.51 15.61 -1.14
N GLY A 154 13.83 16.90 -1.22
CA GLY A 154 15.19 17.41 -1.15
C GLY A 154 16.11 16.81 -2.23
N ALA A 155 17.31 16.42 -1.85
CA ALA A 155 18.33 15.89 -2.78
C ALA A 155 17.97 14.53 -3.42
N LYS A 156 16.98 13.82 -2.88
CA LYS A 156 16.49 12.53 -3.42
C LYS A 156 15.24 12.69 -4.31
N GLN A 157 14.89 13.92 -4.65
CA GLN A 157 13.73 14.22 -5.48
C GLN A 157 13.98 13.77 -6.94
N VAL A 158 13.04 13.00 -7.48
CA VAL A 158 13.04 12.55 -8.87
C VAL A 158 11.83 13.18 -9.57
N VAL A 159 12.08 13.86 -10.67
CA VAL A 159 11.03 14.45 -11.51
C VAL A 159 10.91 13.64 -12.81
N ARG A 160 9.73 13.12 -13.08
CA ARG A 160 9.41 12.44 -14.34
C ARG A 160 8.42 13.26 -15.14
N LYS A 161 8.74 13.51 -16.39
CA LYS A 161 7.82 14.16 -17.33
C LYS A 161 6.81 13.14 -17.83
N VAL A 162 5.55 13.53 -17.87
CA VAL A 162 4.43 12.70 -18.30
C VAL A 162 3.65 13.45 -19.38
N ASN A 163 3.41 12.78 -20.49
CA ASN A 163 2.58 13.29 -21.57
C ASN A 163 1.23 12.58 -21.54
N TYR A 164 0.15 13.32 -21.32
CA TYR A 164 -1.19 12.75 -21.23
C TYR A 164 -1.59 11.96 -22.48
N TYR A 165 -1.21 12.42 -23.67
CA TYR A 165 -1.55 11.74 -24.93
C TYR A 165 -0.91 10.35 -25.00
N ASN A 166 0.34 10.21 -24.56
CA ASN A 166 1.01 8.90 -24.50
C ASN A 166 0.32 7.96 -23.50
N LEU A 167 -0.24 8.51 -22.40
CA LEU A 167 -0.96 7.69 -21.42
C LEU A 167 -2.21 7.03 -22.00
N ILE A 168 -2.88 7.68 -22.96
CA ILE A 168 -4.15 7.20 -23.52
C ILE A 168 -3.98 6.49 -24.86
N GLU A 169 -2.93 6.77 -25.63
CA GLU A 169 -2.72 6.28 -27.00
C GLU A 169 -1.71 5.12 -27.05
N ASP A 170 -0.58 5.20 -26.35
CA ASP A 170 0.56 4.27 -26.50
C ASP A 170 0.60 3.14 -25.47
N GLY A 171 -0.55 2.52 -25.15
CA GLY A 171 -0.59 1.38 -24.22
C GLY A 171 -0.24 1.75 -22.79
N GLY A 172 -0.34 3.03 -22.41
CA GLY A 172 -0.14 3.50 -21.05
C GLY A 172 1.30 3.80 -20.67
N GLU A 173 2.18 4.04 -21.63
CA GLU A 173 3.55 4.45 -21.34
C GLU A 173 3.57 5.75 -20.51
N GLY A 174 4.27 5.72 -19.38
CA GLY A 174 4.30 6.81 -18.41
C GLY A 174 3.13 6.82 -17.42
N ASN A 175 2.21 5.86 -17.45
CA ASN A 175 1.14 5.73 -16.47
C ASN A 175 1.67 5.06 -15.19
N TYR A 176 2.53 5.77 -14.48
CA TYR A 176 3.16 5.25 -13.28
C TYR A 176 2.16 5.01 -12.16
N ILE A 177 2.36 3.92 -11.42
CA ILE A 177 1.70 3.71 -10.13
C ILE A 177 2.26 4.71 -9.12
N LEU A 178 1.37 5.43 -8.48
CA LEU A 178 1.68 6.45 -7.48
C LEU A 178 2.11 5.81 -6.17
N LYS A 179 2.98 6.53 -5.46
CA LYS A 179 3.42 6.17 -4.11
C LYS A 179 3.04 7.28 -3.14
N PRO A 180 2.87 6.97 -1.85
CA PRO A 180 2.65 8.00 -0.83
C PRO A 180 3.70 9.10 -0.91
N GLY A 181 3.25 10.36 -0.85
CA GLY A 181 4.09 11.55 -0.96
C GLY A 181 4.39 12.02 -2.39
N ASP A 182 3.94 11.28 -3.42
CA ASP A 182 4.07 11.76 -4.80
C ASP A 182 3.28 13.04 -5.02
N THR A 183 3.83 13.94 -5.86
CA THR A 183 3.15 15.15 -6.29
C THR A 183 3.01 15.17 -7.81
N ILE A 184 1.79 15.33 -8.30
CA ILE A 184 1.50 15.54 -9.72
C ILE A 184 1.34 17.04 -9.95
N VAL A 185 2.18 17.59 -10.81
CA VAL A 185 2.15 19.01 -11.21
C VAL A 185 1.62 19.11 -12.63
N VAL A 186 0.51 19.80 -12.81
CA VAL A 186 -0.09 20.08 -14.10
C VAL A 186 0.12 21.56 -14.46
N PRO A 187 1.09 21.89 -15.32
CA PRO A 187 1.38 23.26 -15.69
C PRO A 187 0.26 23.92 -16.47
#